data_d2b4de006d9eae9932979e476f693277
#
_entry.id   d2b4de006d9eae9932979e476f693277
#
_cell.length_a   1.000
_cell.length_b   1.000
_cell.length_c   1.000
_cell.angle_alpha   90.00
_cell.angle_beta   90.00
_cell.angle_gamma   90.00
#
_symmetry.space_group_name_H-M   'P 1'
#
loop_
_entity.id
_entity.type
_entity.pdbx_description
1 polymer ?
#
loop_
_entity_poly.entity_id
_entity_poly.type
_entity_poly.pdbx_seq_one_letter_code
_entity_poly.pdbx_strand_id
1 'polypeptide(L)'
;MEIISIEGIVVGTTKYGENSKILNILTKDKGLIGVISKGSLKEKSKLRVVSNNFTYANFHIYYKENKLSTLISADIINYFMNIKSDIIKFSYMSYLGDLTKNVYKENNDNSIYDIFIKALLKIEDNLDPKIITNIVEIKYLNYLGVGLCLNGCSVCGSTSVQTISLNKGGFVCSLHRTNEIIIDENTIKIFNLYNYIDISKISKLNINNNTVNIIDNFLKEYYREYTGLYLKSKKFLESIKNS
;
A
#
# COMPACT_ATOMS: atom_id res chain seq x y z
N MET A 1 15.10 -29.20 2.08
CA MET A 1 15.45 -27.89 1.51
C MET A 1 15.09 -27.96 0.04
N GLU A 2 14.09 -27.20 -0.38
CA GLU A 2 13.51 -27.26 -1.73
C GLU A 2 13.90 -26.00 -2.50
N ILE A 3 14.15 -26.13 -3.80
CA ILE A 3 14.30 -24.96 -4.68
C ILE A 3 12.93 -24.64 -5.22
N ILE A 4 12.44 -23.43 -4.94
CA ILE A 4 11.18 -22.93 -5.48
C ILE A 4 11.38 -21.62 -6.24
N SER A 5 10.50 -21.38 -7.21
CA SER A 5 10.34 -20.09 -7.87
C SER A 5 9.08 -19.43 -7.32
N ILE A 6 9.19 -18.20 -6.84
CA ILE A 6 8.07 -17.50 -6.21
C ILE A 6 8.02 -16.04 -6.65
N GLU A 7 6.83 -15.60 -7.10
CA GLU A 7 6.56 -14.22 -7.43
C GLU A 7 6.48 -13.37 -6.16
N GLY A 8 7.15 -12.22 -6.15
CA GLY A 8 7.12 -11.34 -4.98
C GLY A 8 7.79 -9.99 -5.21
N ILE A 9 7.71 -9.14 -4.20
CA ILE A 9 8.33 -7.82 -4.18
C ILE A 9 9.11 -7.59 -2.89
N VAL A 10 10.31 -7.02 -2.99
CA VAL A 10 11.13 -6.68 -1.82
C VAL A 10 10.55 -5.44 -1.14
N VAL A 11 9.96 -5.61 0.05
CA VAL A 11 9.38 -4.52 0.85
C VAL A 11 10.28 -4.01 1.97
N GLY A 12 11.49 -4.54 2.05
CA GLY A 12 12.50 -4.06 3.00
C GLY A 12 13.79 -4.83 2.89
N THR A 13 14.90 -4.17 3.19
CA THR A 13 16.22 -4.81 3.21
C THR A 13 16.98 -4.40 4.46
N THR A 14 17.77 -5.32 4.99
CA THR A 14 18.68 -5.07 6.13
C THR A 14 20.05 -5.63 5.78
N LYS A 15 21.12 -4.84 6.07
CA LYS A 15 22.50 -5.31 5.91
C LYS A 15 22.73 -6.50 6.85
N TYR A 16 23.39 -7.54 6.35
CA TYR A 16 23.72 -8.76 7.09
C TYR A 16 25.19 -9.13 6.86
N GLY A 17 26.00 -9.02 7.91
CA GLY A 17 27.44 -9.15 7.78
C GLY A 17 28.05 -8.11 6.84
N GLU A 18 29.24 -8.40 6.29
CA GLU A 18 29.97 -7.44 5.46
C GLU A 18 29.40 -7.30 4.04
N ASN A 19 28.99 -8.40 3.44
CA ASN A 19 28.71 -8.46 2.00
C ASN A 19 27.30 -8.93 1.62
N SER A 20 26.40 -9.14 2.60
CA SER A 20 25.09 -9.74 2.36
C SER A 20 23.97 -8.83 2.85
N LYS A 21 22.74 -9.12 2.37
CA LYS A 21 21.51 -8.50 2.84
C LYS A 21 20.51 -9.58 3.26
N ILE A 22 19.64 -9.26 4.21
CA ILE A 22 18.37 -9.94 4.40
C ILE A 22 17.31 -9.12 3.68
N LEU A 23 16.53 -9.78 2.83
CA LEU A 23 15.42 -9.23 2.09
C LEU A 23 14.14 -9.67 2.77
N ASN A 24 13.22 -8.73 3.02
CA ASN A 24 11.84 -9.03 3.36
C ASN A 24 11.05 -9.00 2.04
N ILE A 25 10.63 -10.16 1.56
CA ILE A 25 9.90 -10.30 0.30
C ILE A 25 8.45 -10.60 0.63
N LEU A 26 7.55 -9.72 0.23
CA LEU A 26 6.12 -10.01 0.21
C LEU A 26 5.83 -10.80 -1.05
N THR A 27 5.36 -12.03 -0.88
CA THR A 27 5.15 -12.98 -1.97
C THR A 27 3.67 -13.22 -2.20
N LYS A 28 3.33 -13.67 -3.39
CA LYS A 28 1.95 -13.97 -3.78
C LYS A 28 1.36 -15.12 -2.95
N ASP A 29 2.13 -16.20 -2.74
CA ASP A 29 1.58 -17.46 -2.21
C ASP A 29 2.11 -17.82 -0.81
N LYS A 30 3.22 -17.24 -0.37
CA LYS A 30 3.89 -17.57 0.89
C LYS A 30 3.92 -16.41 1.88
N GLY A 31 3.23 -15.30 1.55
CA GLY A 31 3.20 -14.12 2.37
C GLY A 31 4.55 -13.44 2.52
N LEU A 32 4.82 -12.88 3.69
CA LEU A 32 6.06 -12.15 3.96
C LEU A 32 7.15 -13.10 4.43
N ILE A 33 8.18 -13.31 3.60
CA ILE A 33 9.30 -14.22 3.89
C ILE A 33 10.62 -13.46 4.02
N GLY A 34 11.50 -13.97 4.87
CA GLY A 34 12.90 -13.51 4.99
C GLY A 34 13.82 -14.32 4.08
N VAL A 35 14.60 -13.62 3.24
CA VAL A 35 15.51 -14.24 2.29
C VAL A 35 16.89 -13.62 2.42
N ILE A 36 17.92 -14.44 2.67
CA ILE A 36 19.30 -13.98 2.68
C ILE A 36 19.87 -13.94 1.26
N SER A 37 20.37 -12.78 0.85
CA SER A 37 21.09 -12.60 -0.40
C SER A 37 22.58 -12.49 -0.14
N LYS A 38 23.27 -13.64 -0.28
CA LYS A 38 24.70 -13.75 0.03
C LYS A 38 25.54 -13.01 -1.00
N GLY A 39 26.47 -12.18 -0.51
CA GLY A 39 27.39 -11.47 -1.37
C GLY A 39 26.76 -10.35 -2.22
N SER A 40 25.51 -9.98 -1.98
CA SER A 40 24.78 -8.97 -2.79
C SER A 40 25.34 -7.56 -2.67
N LEU A 41 26.18 -7.27 -1.68
CA LEU A 41 26.87 -5.96 -1.54
C LEU A 41 28.18 -5.87 -2.31
N LYS A 42 28.73 -7.00 -2.81
CA LYS A 42 29.95 -7.01 -3.62
C LYS A 42 29.68 -6.32 -4.96
N GLU A 43 30.67 -5.53 -5.47
CA GLU A 43 30.50 -4.74 -6.70
C GLU A 43 30.10 -5.55 -7.92
N LYS A 44 30.71 -6.72 -8.12
CA LYS A 44 30.47 -7.61 -9.28
C LYS A 44 29.36 -8.65 -9.03
N SER A 45 28.54 -8.48 -7.96
CA SER A 45 27.51 -9.46 -7.64
C SER A 45 26.31 -9.35 -8.57
N LYS A 46 25.94 -10.47 -9.21
CA LYS A 46 24.70 -10.60 -10.00
C LYS A 46 23.44 -10.39 -9.12
N LEU A 47 23.54 -10.63 -7.81
CA LEU A 47 22.44 -10.44 -6.87
C LEU A 47 22.25 -8.99 -6.42
N ARG A 48 23.17 -8.06 -6.77
CA ARG A 48 23.13 -6.67 -6.28
C ARG A 48 21.86 -5.94 -6.69
N VAL A 49 21.48 -6.03 -7.96
CA VAL A 49 20.29 -5.34 -8.51
C VAL A 49 19.01 -5.92 -7.95
N VAL A 50 18.90 -7.26 -7.95
CA VAL A 50 17.68 -7.95 -7.49
C VAL A 50 17.48 -7.92 -5.96
N SER A 51 18.47 -7.44 -5.21
CA SER A 51 18.43 -7.30 -3.75
C SER A 51 18.13 -5.88 -3.26
N ASN A 52 17.54 -5.04 -4.09
CA ASN A 52 17.14 -3.70 -3.72
C ASN A 52 15.64 -3.65 -3.37
N ASN A 53 15.28 -2.65 -2.56
CA ASN A 53 13.87 -2.39 -2.26
C ASN A 53 13.06 -2.18 -3.54
N PHE A 54 11.84 -2.66 -3.53
CA PHE A 54 10.89 -2.59 -4.65
C PHE A 54 11.39 -3.30 -5.92
N THR A 55 12.23 -4.35 -5.76
CA THR A 55 12.45 -5.33 -6.83
C THR A 55 11.22 -6.24 -6.89
N TYR A 56 10.51 -6.19 -8.01
CA TYR A 56 9.37 -7.07 -8.33
C TYR A 56 9.83 -8.14 -9.31
N ALA A 57 9.85 -9.40 -8.89
CA ALA A 57 10.51 -10.48 -9.61
C ALA A 57 9.92 -11.85 -9.26
N ASN A 58 10.24 -12.85 -10.11
CA ASN A 58 10.20 -14.25 -9.74
C ASN A 58 11.54 -14.60 -9.07
N PHE A 59 11.50 -14.87 -7.78
CA PHE A 59 12.67 -15.19 -6.96
C PHE A 59 12.89 -16.71 -6.92
N HIS A 60 14.08 -17.17 -7.33
CA HIS A 60 14.51 -18.54 -7.17
C HIS A 60 15.27 -18.66 -5.86
N ILE A 61 14.73 -19.43 -4.92
CA ILE A 61 15.24 -19.52 -3.55
C ILE A 61 15.37 -20.96 -3.08
N TYR A 62 16.36 -21.23 -2.24
CA TYR A 62 16.31 -22.38 -1.35
C TYR A 62 15.35 -22.06 -0.22
N TYR A 63 14.12 -22.57 -0.32
CA TYR A 63 13.05 -22.29 0.63
C TYR A 63 13.26 -23.03 1.96
N LYS A 64 12.99 -22.35 3.05
CA LYS A 64 12.95 -22.90 4.40
C LYS A 64 11.74 -22.32 5.11
N GLU A 65 10.82 -23.20 5.48
CA GLU A 65 9.65 -22.82 6.24
C GLU A 65 10.04 -22.24 7.60
N ASN A 66 9.44 -21.11 7.99
CA ASN A 66 9.67 -20.39 9.25
C ASN A 66 11.14 -20.05 9.56
N LYS A 67 12.01 -20.02 8.54
CA LYS A 67 13.44 -19.67 8.67
C LYS A 67 13.87 -18.79 7.48
N LEU A 68 15.05 -18.20 7.60
CA LEU A 68 15.65 -17.47 6.48
C LEU A 68 15.93 -18.41 5.31
N SER A 69 15.26 -18.17 4.19
CA SER A 69 15.55 -18.77 2.89
C SER A 69 16.83 -18.19 2.29
N THR A 70 17.35 -18.77 1.20
CA THR A 70 18.56 -18.24 0.54
C THR A 70 18.25 -17.92 -0.92
N LEU A 71 18.56 -16.70 -1.35
CA LEU A 71 18.41 -16.27 -2.75
C LEU A 71 19.45 -16.96 -3.64
N ILE A 72 18.99 -17.54 -4.74
CA ILE A 72 19.81 -18.11 -5.82
C ILE A 72 19.92 -17.11 -6.96
N SER A 73 18.78 -16.68 -7.50
CA SER A 73 18.64 -15.72 -8.59
C SER A 73 17.25 -15.08 -8.55
N ALA A 74 16.99 -14.12 -9.42
CA ALA A 74 15.66 -13.59 -9.64
C ALA A 74 15.51 -13.08 -11.08
N ASP A 75 14.33 -13.32 -11.66
CA ASP A 75 13.92 -12.81 -12.96
C ASP A 75 12.97 -11.64 -12.75
N ILE A 76 13.40 -10.43 -13.13
CA ILE A 76 12.66 -9.21 -12.88
C ILE A 76 11.41 -9.16 -13.74
N ILE A 77 10.25 -8.92 -13.11
CA ILE A 77 8.95 -8.76 -13.78
C ILE A 77 8.74 -7.30 -14.17
N ASN A 78 9.03 -6.36 -13.23
CA ASN A 78 8.93 -4.93 -13.51
C ASN A 78 10.00 -4.15 -12.72
N TYR A 79 10.63 -3.20 -13.40
CA TYR A 79 11.65 -2.33 -12.81
C TYR A 79 11.04 -1.12 -12.09
N PHE A 80 9.79 -0.78 -12.36
CA PHE A 80 9.12 0.44 -11.88
C PHE A 80 9.92 1.71 -12.21
N MET A 81 10.33 1.84 -13.48
CA MET A 81 11.21 2.92 -13.91
C MET A 81 10.52 4.29 -13.87
N ASN A 82 9.23 4.37 -14.25
CA ASN A 82 8.47 5.62 -14.19
C ASN A 82 8.29 6.09 -12.74
N ILE A 83 8.07 5.15 -11.81
CA ILE A 83 7.98 5.48 -10.38
C ILE A 83 9.35 5.91 -9.86
N LYS A 84 10.40 5.15 -10.16
CA LYS A 84 11.76 5.40 -9.61
C LYS A 84 12.44 6.64 -10.16
N SER A 85 12.03 7.12 -11.33
CA SER A 85 12.55 8.36 -11.92
C SER A 85 11.86 9.63 -11.40
N ASP A 86 10.73 9.49 -10.68
CA ASP A 86 9.95 10.61 -10.15
C ASP A 86 9.92 10.55 -8.62
N ILE A 87 10.48 11.57 -7.95
CA ILE A 87 10.59 11.60 -6.48
C ILE A 87 9.23 11.57 -5.79
N ILE A 88 8.19 12.16 -6.39
CA ILE A 88 6.84 12.17 -5.85
C ILE A 88 6.27 10.76 -5.90
N LYS A 89 6.27 10.12 -7.08
CA LYS A 89 5.81 8.74 -7.25
C LYS A 89 6.59 7.77 -6.35
N PHE A 90 7.91 7.93 -6.26
CA PHE A 90 8.76 7.11 -5.40
C PHE A 90 8.41 7.27 -3.92
N SER A 91 8.06 8.48 -3.47
CA SER A 91 7.64 8.71 -2.09
C SER A 91 6.31 8.00 -1.76
N TYR A 92 5.37 7.95 -2.72
CA TYR A 92 4.14 7.17 -2.60
C TYR A 92 4.41 5.65 -2.57
N MET A 93 5.27 5.14 -3.47
CA MET A 93 5.70 3.73 -3.46
C MET A 93 6.32 3.35 -2.11
N SER A 94 7.19 4.21 -1.57
CA SER A 94 7.83 3.99 -0.27
C SER A 94 6.82 3.95 0.87
N TYR A 95 5.83 4.85 0.85
CA TYR A 95 4.75 4.86 1.82
C TYR A 95 3.86 3.62 1.70
N LEU A 96 3.40 3.28 0.50
CA LEU A 96 2.57 2.10 0.26
C LEU A 96 3.29 0.81 0.66
N GLY A 97 4.58 0.68 0.38
CA GLY A 97 5.37 -0.49 0.79
C GLY A 97 5.50 -0.65 2.30
N ASP A 98 5.70 0.47 3.02
CA ASP A 98 5.78 0.45 4.49
C ASP A 98 4.40 0.16 5.11
N LEU A 99 3.34 0.79 4.60
CA LEU A 99 1.96 0.54 5.00
C LEU A 99 1.58 -0.92 4.78
N THR A 100 1.78 -1.44 3.55
CA THR A 100 1.46 -2.83 3.18
C THR A 100 2.14 -3.84 4.09
N LYS A 101 3.44 -3.63 4.38
CA LYS A 101 4.19 -4.51 5.28
C LYS A 101 3.59 -4.54 6.69
N ASN A 102 3.13 -3.41 7.20
CA ASN A 102 2.51 -3.35 8.54
C ASN A 102 1.11 -3.97 8.52
N VAL A 103 0.28 -3.65 7.53
CA VAL A 103 -1.05 -4.27 7.37
C VAL A 103 -0.94 -5.79 7.25
N TYR A 104 0.03 -6.29 6.45
CA TYR A 104 0.25 -7.73 6.30
C TYR A 104 0.63 -8.42 7.63
N LYS A 105 1.41 -7.77 8.48
CA LYS A 105 1.77 -8.33 9.79
C LYS A 105 0.58 -8.48 10.73
N GLU A 106 -0.41 -7.60 10.61
CA GLU A 106 -1.62 -7.66 11.46
C GLU A 106 -2.62 -8.71 10.96
N ASN A 107 -2.72 -8.92 9.66
CA ASN A 107 -3.80 -9.75 9.09
C ASN A 107 -3.36 -11.02 8.36
N ASN A 108 -2.15 -11.08 7.77
CA ASN A 108 -1.62 -12.22 7.00
C ASN A 108 -2.48 -12.67 5.80
N ASP A 109 -3.29 -11.79 5.20
CA ASP A 109 -4.13 -12.09 4.04
C ASP A 109 -3.38 -11.84 2.73
N ASN A 110 -3.33 -12.84 1.86
CA ASN A 110 -2.61 -12.75 0.58
C ASN A 110 -3.21 -11.73 -0.40
N SER A 111 -4.48 -11.36 -0.26
CA SER A 111 -5.10 -10.29 -1.07
C SER A 111 -4.44 -8.91 -0.85
N ILE A 112 -3.77 -8.71 0.28
CA ILE A 112 -2.96 -7.52 0.56
C ILE A 112 -1.82 -7.38 -0.46
N TYR A 113 -1.19 -8.52 -0.85
CA TYR A 113 -0.19 -8.55 -1.92
C TYR A 113 -0.79 -8.07 -3.25
N ASP A 114 -1.94 -8.62 -3.64
CA ASP A 114 -2.61 -8.27 -4.91
C ASP A 114 -2.98 -6.78 -4.97
N ILE A 115 -3.52 -6.24 -3.88
CA ILE A 115 -3.85 -4.80 -3.76
C ILE A 115 -2.59 -3.96 -3.98
N PHE A 116 -1.48 -4.31 -3.32
CA PHE A 116 -0.23 -3.57 -3.41
C PHE A 116 0.38 -3.60 -4.81
N ILE A 117 0.52 -4.78 -5.41
CA ILE A 117 1.10 -4.92 -6.76
C ILE A 117 0.24 -4.19 -7.79
N LYS A 118 -1.09 -4.37 -7.76
CA LYS A 118 -2.01 -3.67 -8.66
C LYS A 118 -1.88 -2.14 -8.52
N ALA A 119 -1.77 -1.63 -7.30
CA ALA A 119 -1.58 -0.20 -7.04
C ALA A 119 -0.27 0.32 -7.65
N LEU A 120 0.85 -0.37 -7.43
CA LEU A 120 2.13 0.03 -8.01
C LEU A 120 2.13 0.01 -9.54
N LEU A 121 1.52 -1.02 -10.16
CA LEU A 121 1.39 -1.09 -11.62
C LEU A 121 0.57 0.09 -12.17
N LYS A 122 -0.51 0.50 -11.49
CA LYS A 122 -1.30 1.66 -11.91
C LYS A 122 -0.53 2.99 -11.78
N ILE A 123 0.29 3.16 -10.75
CA ILE A 123 1.16 4.33 -10.62
C ILE A 123 2.26 4.30 -11.70
N GLU A 124 2.82 3.13 -12.00
CA GLU A 124 3.79 2.94 -13.10
C GLU A 124 3.18 3.33 -14.45
N ASP A 125 1.89 3.01 -14.68
CA ASP A 125 1.09 3.39 -15.86
C ASP A 125 0.66 4.88 -15.85
N ASN A 126 1.26 5.71 -14.99
CA ASN A 126 1.02 7.15 -14.85
C ASN A 126 -0.37 7.55 -14.33
N LEU A 127 -1.10 6.68 -13.63
CA LEU A 127 -2.26 7.12 -12.87
C LEU A 127 -1.80 7.95 -11.64
N ASP A 128 -2.66 8.86 -11.21
CA ASP A 128 -2.37 9.74 -10.07
C ASP A 128 -2.06 8.94 -8.81
N PRO A 129 -0.82 9.05 -8.27
CA PRO A 129 -0.39 8.24 -7.13
C PRO A 129 -1.17 8.58 -5.85
N LYS A 130 -1.69 9.80 -5.69
CA LYS A 130 -2.50 10.21 -4.56
C LYS A 130 -3.85 9.49 -4.57
N ILE A 131 -4.53 9.45 -5.71
CA ILE A 131 -5.81 8.77 -5.89
C ILE A 131 -5.65 7.27 -5.63
N ILE A 132 -4.64 6.63 -6.24
CA ILE A 132 -4.37 5.20 -6.05
C ILE A 132 -4.06 4.90 -4.57
N THR A 133 -3.30 5.76 -3.90
CA THR A 133 -2.98 5.60 -2.47
C THR A 133 -4.24 5.70 -1.60
N ASN A 134 -5.12 6.67 -1.83
CA ASN A 134 -6.38 6.80 -1.09
C ASN A 134 -7.27 5.55 -1.24
N ILE A 135 -7.30 4.95 -2.44
CA ILE A 135 -8.02 3.68 -2.68
C ILE A 135 -7.42 2.55 -1.84
N VAL A 136 -6.09 2.41 -1.83
CA VAL A 136 -5.40 1.40 -1.02
C VAL A 136 -5.63 1.61 0.46
N GLU A 137 -5.51 2.86 0.94
CA GLU A 137 -5.76 3.21 2.34
C GLU A 137 -7.17 2.80 2.77
N ILE A 138 -8.23 3.14 2.01
CA ILE A 138 -9.60 2.73 2.34
C ILE A 138 -9.73 1.20 2.41
N LYS A 139 -9.15 0.47 1.46
CA LYS A 139 -9.21 -1.00 1.47
C LYS A 139 -8.46 -1.59 2.66
N TYR A 140 -7.32 -1.03 3.03
CA TYR A 140 -6.51 -1.52 4.14
C TYR A 140 -7.11 -1.28 5.51
N LEU A 141 -8.00 -0.30 5.69
CA LEU A 141 -8.75 -0.11 6.93
C LEU A 141 -9.57 -1.36 7.30
N ASN A 142 -10.10 -2.09 6.31
CA ASN A 142 -10.83 -3.34 6.56
C ASN A 142 -9.91 -4.43 7.15
N TYR A 143 -8.69 -4.56 6.64
CA TYR A 143 -7.69 -5.51 7.15
C TYR A 143 -7.16 -5.13 8.53
N LEU A 144 -7.19 -3.84 8.87
CA LEU A 144 -6.81 -3.33 10.18
C LEU A 144 -7.98 -3.39 11.20
N GLY A 145 -9.16 -3.89 10.82
CA GLY A 145 -10.32 -4.01 11.69
C GLY A 145 -11.04 -2.68 12.00
N VAL A 146 -10.68 -1.61 11.29
CA VAL A 146 -11.25 -0.27 11.46
C VAL A 146 -11.88 0.25 10.15
N GLY A 147 -12.52 -0.65 9.40
CA GLY A 147 -13.18 -0.33 8.14
C GLY A 147 -14.26 0.73 8.27
N LEU A 148 -14.42 1.54 7.23
CA LEU A 148 -15.41 2.61 7.18
C LEU A 148 -16.81 2.09 6.81
N CYS A 149 -17.84 2.58 7.50
CA CYS A 149 -19.24 2.36 7.10
C CYS A 149 -19.62 3.35 5.99
N LEU A 150 -19.57 2.89 4.74
CA LEU A 150 -19.82 3.71 3.54
C LEU A 150 -21.13 3.36 2.80
N ASN A 151 -21.95 2.41 3.31
CA ASN A 151 -23.21 1.99 2.67
C ASN A 151 -24.41 2.84 3.09
N GLY A 152 -24.24 3.70 4.07
CA GLY A 152 -25.28 4.53 4.67
C GLY A 152 -24.79 5.18 5.95
N CYS A 153 -25.68 5.78 6.69
CA CYS A 153 -25.36 6.37 7.98
C CYS A 153 -24.87 5.30 8.97
N SER A 154 -23.68 5.46 9.50
CA SER A 154 -23.04 4.52 10.45
C SER A 154 -23.83 4.35 11.77
N VAL A 155 -24.78 5.25 12.06
CA VAL A 155 -25.58 5.22 13.28
C VAL A 155 -26.96 4.58 13.05
N CYS A 156 -27.67 4.92 11.95
CA CYS A 156 -29.06 4.48 11.73
C CYS A 156 -29.28 3.76 10.40
N GLY A 157 -28.27 3.57 9.57
CA GLY A 157 -28.37 2.87 8.30
C GLY A 157 -29.05 3.69 7.16
N SER A 158 -29.50 4.92 7.42
CA SER A 158 -30.13 5.76 6.38
C SER A 158 -29.23 5.95 5.18
N THR A 159 -29.75 5.76 3.97
CA THR A 159 -29.00 5.98 2.73
C THR A 159 -28.83 7.46 2.37
N SER A 160 -29.65 8.36 2.98
CA SER A 160 -29.53 9.81 2.82
C SER A 160 -28.44 10.34 3.73
N VAL A 161 -27.19 10.32 3.26
CA VAL A 161 -26.01 10.79 4.00
C VAL A 161 -25.58 12.18 3.52
N GLN A 162 -24.97 12.96 4.40
CA GLN A 162 -24.55 14.35 4.09
C GLN A 162 -23.03 14.55 4.23
N THR A 163 -22.36 13.71 5.00
CA THR A 163 -20.94 13.84 5.25
C THR A 163 -20.36 12.54 5.80
N ILE A 164 -19.04 12.56 6.06
CA ILE A 164 -18.32 11.48 6.72
C ILE A 164 -17.86 11.97 8.10
N SER A 165 -18.01 11.11 9.11
CA SER A 165 -17.61 11.41 10.49
C SER A 165 -16.44 10.57 10.92
N LEU A 166 -15.39 11.20 11.42
CA LEU A 166 -14.23 10.53 11.99
C LEU A 166 -14.66 9.65 13.18
N ASN A 167 -15.36 10.27 14.14
CA ASN A 167 -15.74 9.64 15.41
C ASN A 167 -16.77 8.50 15.23
N LYS A 168 -17.56 8.53 14.17
CA LYS A 168 -18.59 7.53 13.89
C LYS A 168 -18.14 6.50 12.85
N GLY A 169 -16.90 6.59 12.38
CA GLY A 169 -16.28 5.61 11.50
C GLY A 169 -16.97 5.44 10.15
N GLY A 170 -17.57 6.51 9.59
CA GLY A 170 -18.27 6.41 8.31
C GLY A 170 -19.21 7.56 8.00
N PHE A 171 -20.09 7.35 7.01
CA PHE A 171 -21.07 8.36 6.62
C PHE A 171 -22.10 8.61 7.71
N VAL A 172 -22.61 9.84 7.75
CA VAL A 172 -23.69 10.27 8.65
C VAL A 172 -24.75 11.07 7.90
N CYS A 173 -26.03 10.86 8.30
CA CYS A 173 -27.18 11.62 7.80
C CYS A 173 -27.34 12.95 8.57
N SER A 174 -28.31 13.77 8.15
CA SER A 174 -28.60 15.06 8.79
C SER A 174 -28.89 14.97 10.29
N LEU A 175 -29.57 13.90 10.72
CA LEU A 175 -29.93 13.67 12.13
C LEU A 175 -28.74 13.29 13.03
N HIS A 176 -27.73 12.66 12.42
CA HIS A 176 -26.57 12.15 13.16
C HIS A 176 -25.28 12.93 12.89
N ARG A 177 -25.32 13.95 12.03
CA ARG A 177 -24.26 14.92 11.86
C ARG A 177 -24.17 15.83 13.10
N THR A 178 -22.98 16.06 13.58
CA THR A 178 -22.70 17.00 14.68
C THR A 178 -22.05 18.27 14.12
N ASN A 179 -20.73 18.34 14.12
CA ASN A 179 -19.96 19.50 13.66
C ASN A 179 -19.25 19.25 12.32
N GLU A 180 -19.47 18.11 11.70
CA GLU A 180 -18.83 17.75 10.44
C GLU A 180 -19.32 18.68 9.30
N ILE A 181 -18.40 19.10 8.43
CA ILE A 181 -18.72 19.91 7.25
C ILE A 181 -19.48 19.02 6.25
N ILE A 182 -20.58 19.55 5.69
CA ILE A 182 -21.31 18.88 4.63
C ILE A 182 -20.41 18.76 3.40
N ILE A 183 -20.34 17.59 2.81
CA ILE A 183 -19.62 17.32 1.57
C ILE A 183 -20.60 17.14 0.42
N ASP A 184 -20.14 17.42 -0.80
CA ASP A 184 -20.97 17.28 -1.99
C ASP A 184 -21.26 15.81 -2.32
N GLU A 185 -22.36 15.58 -3.04
CA GLU A 185 -22.80 14.21 -3.40
C GLU A 185 -21.77 13.45 -4.22
N ASN A 186 -20.99 14.15 -5.05
CA ASN A 186 -19.93 13.53 -5.84
C ASN A 186 -18.81 13.00 -4.93
N THR A 187 -18.41 13.76 -3.91
CA THR A 187 -17.43 13.31 -2.92
C THR A 187 -17.91 12.05 -2.18
N ILE A 188 -19.20 11.97 -1.80
CA ILE A 188 -19.80 10.77 -1.21
C ILE A 188 -19.71 9.57 -2.17
N LYS A 189 -20.05 9.77 -3.45
CA LYS A 189 -19.96 8.72 -4.49
C LYS A 189 -18.53 8.24 -4.69
N ILE A 190 -17.54 9.14 -4.64
CA ILE A 190 -16.12 8.78 -4.80
C ILE A 190 -15.61 7.98 -3.60
N PHE A 191 -15.97 8.32 -2.35
CA PHE A 191 -15.66 7.47 -1.20
C PHE A 191 -16.17 6.04 -1.37
N ASN A 192 -17.44 5.90 -1.81
CA ASN A 192 -18.02 4.59 -2.11
C ASN A 192 -17.27 3.87 -3.22
N LEU A 193 -16.97 4.57 -4.32
CA LEU A 193 -16.22 4.00 -5.44
C LEU A 193 -14.86 3.45 -4.97
N TYR A 194 -14.12 4.21 -4.17
CA TYR A 194 -12.80 3.80 -3.67
C TYR A 194 -12.84 2.51 -2.83
N ASN A 195 -13.92 2.30 -2.08
CA ASN A 195 -14.09 1.09 -1.29
C ASN A 195 -14.30 -0.17 -2.18
N TYR A 196 -15.11 -0.05 -3.23
CA TYR A 196 -15.54 -1.22 -4.03
C TYR A 196 -14.75 -1.44 -5.32
N ILE A 197 -14.06 -0.41 -5.83
CA ILE A 197 -13.37 -0.52 -7.11
C ILE A 197 -12.29 -1.61 -7.09
N ASP A 198 -12.25 -2.44 -8.13
CA ASP A 198 -11.10 -3.28 -8.41
C ASP A 198 -10.00 -2.43 -9.05
N ILE A 199 -8.87 -2.31 -8.35
CA ILE A 199 -7.72 -1.49 -8.80
C ILE A 199 -7.24 -1.92 -10.19
N SER A 200 -7.31 -3.22 -10.53
CA SER A 200 -6.89 -3.72 -11.84
C SER A 200 -7.69 -3.15 -13.00
N LYS A 201 -8.97 -2.81 -12.77
CA LYS A 201 -9.90 -2.30 -13.78
C LYS A 201 -9.84 -0.79 -13.98
N ILE A 202 -9.04 -0.08 -13.18
CA ILE A 202 -8.88 1.37 -13.33
C ILE A 202 -8.05 1.66 -14.57
N SER A 203 -8.66 2.35 -15.55
CA SER A 203 -7.97 2.82 -16.76
C SER A 203 -7.76 4.34 -16.75
N LYS A 204 -8.72 5.09 -16.18
CA LYS A 204 -8.68 6.55 -16.06
C LYS A 204 -9.55 6.97 -14.87
N LEU A 205 -9.02 7.88 -14.05
CA LEU A 205 -9.77 8.52 -12.98
C LEU A 205 -9.63 10.03 -13.13
N ASN A 206 -10.73 10.69 -13.52
CA ASN A 206 -10.79 12.14 -13.56
C ASN A 206 -11.64 12.63 -12.38
N ILE A 207 -10.97 12.91 -11.26
CA ILE A 207 -11.62 13.32 -10.01
C ILE A 207 -11.16 14.73 -9.69
N ASN A 208 -12.11 15.58 -9.28
CA ASN A 208 -11.81 16.95 -8.87
C ASN A 208 -10.81 16.96 -7.70
N ASN A 209 -9.81 17.84 -7.80
CA ASN A 209 -8.76 17.98 -6.78
C ASN A 209 -9.33 18.27 -5.38
N ASN A 210 -10.42 19.02 -5.27
CA ASN A 210 -11.06 19.30 -3.99
C ASN A 210 -11.57 17.98 -3.35
N THR A 211 -12.27 17.15 -4.10
CA THR A 211 -12.72 15.80 -3.66
C THR A 211 -11.54 14.93 -3.21
N VAL A 212 -10.47 14.87 -4.02
CA VAL A 212 -9.27 14.11 -3.67
C VAL A 212 -8.65 14.61 -2.37
N ASN A 213 -8.61 15.95 -2.16
CA ASN A 213 -8.06 16.55 -0.95
C ASN A 213 -8.92 16.27 0.29
N ILE A 214 -10.25 16.33 0.15
CA ILE A 214 -11.17 16.00 1.25
C ILE A 214 -10.94 14.55 1.72
N ILE A 215 -10.86 13.61 0.77
CA ILE A 215 -10.62 12.20 1.07
C ILE A 215 -9.24 11.99 1.71
N ASP A 216 -8.18 12.55 1.13
CA ASP A 216 -6.80 12.44 1.64
C ASP A 216 -6.67 12.98 3.09
N ASN A 217 -7.27 14.15 3.35
CA ASN A 217 -7.27 14.74 4.69
C ASN A 217 -8.05 13.89 5.69
N PHE A 218 -9.23 13.40 5.33
CA PHE A 218 -10.00 12.50 6.17
C PHE A 218 -9.22 11.23 6.50
N LEU A 219 -8.64 10.56 5.50
CA LEU A 219 -7.86 9.34 5.67
C LEU A 219 -6.63 9.58 6.54
N LYS A 220 -5.93 10.70 6.37
CA LYS A 220 -4.78 11.08 7.20
C LYS A 220 -5.16 11.13 8.69
N GLU A 221 -6.27 11.82 9.01
CA GLU A 221 -6.75 11.93 10.39
C GLU A 221 -7.25 10.58 10.92
N TYR A 222 -8.00 9.82 10.10
CA TYR A 222 -8.53 8.53 10.47
C TYR A 222 -7.43 7.50 10.78
N TYR A 223 -6.41 7.43 9.94
CA TYR A 223 -5.24 6.57 10.19
C TYR A 223 -4.52 6.94 11.48
N ARG A 224 -4.32 8.24 11.72
CA ARG A 224 -3.68 8.72 12.94
C ARG A 224 -4.44 8.32 14.20
N GLU A 225 -5.77 8.41 14.16
CA GLU A 225 -6.63 8.19 15.33
C GLU A 225 -6.86 6.69 15.61
N TYR A 226 -7.09 5.90 14.57
CA TYR A 226 -7.64 4.57 14.76
C TYR A 226 -6.69 3.41 14.45
N THR A 227 -5.57 3.63 13.77
CA THR A 227 -4.71 2.50 13.39
C THR A 227 -3.48 2.34 14.27
N GLY A 228 -3.08 3.36 15.01
CA GLY A 228 -1.84 3.38 15.78
C GLY A 228 -0.56 3.27 14.94
N LEU A 229 -0.65 3.26 13.61
CA LEU A 229 0.48 3.11 12.71
C LEU A 229 1.26 4.42 12.61
N TYR A 230 2.53 4.36 13.03
CA TYR A 230 3.48 5.46 12.86
C TYR A 230 4.50 5.11 11.77
N LEU A 231 4.30 5.66 10.57
CA LEU A 231 5.13 5.36 9.41
C LEU A 231 6.07 6.52 9.06
N LYS A 232 7.39 6.28 9.11
CA LYS A 232 8.39 7.29 8.73
C LYS A 232 8.26 7.68 7.25
N SER A 233 7.86 6.73 6.41
CA SER A 233 7.60 6.94 4.99
C SER A 233 6.44 7.90 4.72
N LYS A 234 5.40 7.95 5.59
CA LYS A 234 4.32 8.95 5.49
C LYS A 234 4.87 10.37 5.72
N LYS A 235 5.72 10.54 6.74
CA LYS A 235 6.37 11.85 6.99
C LYS A 235 7.25 12.29 5.82
N PHE A 236 8.01 11.37 5.23
CA PHE A 236 8.80 11.65 4.04
C PHE A 236 7.91 12.09 2.87
N LEU A 237 6.83 11.36 2.58
CA LEU A 237 5.85 11.73 1.56
C LEU A 237 5.28 13.15 1.81
N GLU A 238 4.93 13.48 3.04
CA GLU A 238 4.42 14.80 3.40
C GLU A 238 5.45 15.91 3.23
N SER A 239 6.72 15.66 3.54
CA SER A 239 7.80 16.63 3.33
C SER A 239 8.03 16.96 1.86
N ILE A 240 7.97 15.96 0.98
CA ILE A 240 8.09 16.15 -0.48
C ILE A 240 6.90 16.92 -1.07
N LYS A 241 5.68 16.72 -0.55
CA LYS A 241 4.48 17.47 -1.01
C LYS A 241 4.52 18.96 -0.65
N ASN A 242 5.26 19.32 0.39
CA ASN A 242 5.35 20.70 0.91
C ASN A 242 6.59 21.45 0.39
N SER A 243 7.44 20.81 -0.40
CA SER A 243 8.64 21.38 -1.06
C SER A 243 8.33 21.84 -2.46
#